data_81db0802edbf573e087fa50fa864ee7e
#
_entry.id   81db0802edbf573e087fa50fa864ee7e
#
_cell.length_a   1.000
_cell.length_b   1.000
_cell.length_c   1.000
_cell.angle_alpha   90.00
_cell.angle_beta   90.00
_cell.angle_gamma   90.00
#
_symmetry.space_group_name_H-M   'P 1'
#
loop_
_entity.id
_entity.type
_entity.pdbx_description
1 polymer ?
#
loop_
_entity_poly.entity_id
_entity_poly.type
_entity_poly.pdbx_seq_one_letter_code
_entity_poly.pdbx_strand_id
1 'polypeptide(L)'
;MLNCNWIFSVILLATLTACKPVTQEPLQRWQQSVEGAYAGQISSDAQFSVVSSIHHGLSVWDLNKNERLYNWAQEQNSSDNLVLAIDISDNASHVLTANRSNFALWNLQSGKSEGYWQVRESHIRDIAISNGGNYLLIGKSNGTVVHVTVDTGRRLEFLGHKEKINSVDMLPNGRVAISGGNDFTAYVWDTKSGQVVYQFNHSSRVSKVALDPRGRYAFSADSMKSAYIWDLKTGKRISSLQGTKRHEVFSSVRFSADGKKLITGAATRKVSVWDIATGKRLSHWFVTPKEAKRPTGAVVYSVAFGDNNTLLTISSSGYVESWPITK
;
A
#
# COMPACT_ATOMS: atom_id res chain seq x y z
N MET A 1 -32.46 57.63 -53.86
CA MET A 1 -31.84 56.36 -54.11
C MET A 1 -30.95 56.04 -52.90
N LEU A 2 -31.47 55.27 -51.92
CA LEU A 2 -30.73 54.92 -50.73
C LEU A 2 -30.41 53.42 -50.84
N ASN A 3 -29.12 53.15 -50.94
CA ASN A 3 -28.60 51.71 -50.86
C ASN A 3 -28.42 51.34 -49.40
N CYS A 4 -29.18 50.38 -48.96
CA CYS A 4 -29.07 49.80 -47.63
C CYS A 4 -28.24 48.46 -47.72
N ASN A 5 -26.96 48.51 -47.33
CA ASN A 5 -26.11 47.35 -47.23
C ASN A 5 -26.36 46.63 -45.87
N TRP A 6 -26.95 45.42 -45.94
CA TRP A 6 -27.07 44.54 -44.78
C TRP A 6 -25.80 43.73 -44.65
N ILE A 7 -25.05 43.94 -43.57
CA ILE A 7 -23.91 43.16 -43.16
C ILE A 7 -24.44 42.01 -42.27
N PHE A 8 -24.44 40.78 -42.78
CA PHE A 8 -24.71 39.57 -42.01
C PHE A 8 -23.46 39.22 -41.20
N SER A 9 -23.45 39.50 -39.87
CA SER A 9 -22.46 39.00 -38.97
C SER A 9 -22.76 37.53 -38.60
N VAL A 10 -21.99 36.63 -39.18
CA VAL A 10 -22.02 35.20 -38.77
C VAL A 10 -21.28 35.04 -37.46
N ILE A 11 -22.02 34.86 -36.36
CA ILE A 11 -21.45 34.49 -35.06
C ILE A 11 -21.12 33.00 -35.08
N LEU A 12 -19.82 32.70 -35.23
CA LEU A 12 -19.29 31.33 -35.14
C LEU A 12 -19.29 30.93 -33.65
N LEU A 13 -20.30 30.20 -33.20
CA LEU A 13 -20.32 29.57 -31.88
C LEU A 13 -19.29 28.42 -31.86
N ALA A 14 -18.08 28.70 -31.38
CA ALA A 14 -17.11 27.65 -31.06
C ALA A 14 -17.59 26.90 -29.82
N THR A 15 -18.17 25.72 -30.00
CA THR A 15 -18.45 24.79 -28.91
C THR A 15 -17.13 24.29 -28.37
N LEU A 16 -16.68 24.84 -27.25
CA LEU A 16 -15.61 24.27 -26.44
C LEU A 16 -16.08 22.94 -25.89
N THR A 17 -15.84 21.86 -26.60
CA THR A 17 -15.90 20.50 -26.06
C THR A 17 -14.76 20.38 -25.04
N ALA A 18 -15.01 20.75 -23.79
CA ALA A 18 -14.14 20.41 -22.70
C ALA A 18 -14.03 18.88 -22.67
N CYS A 19 -12.89 18.34 -23.08
CA CYS A 19 -12.57 16.93 -22.86
C CYS A 19 -12.66 16.69 -21.36
N LYS A 20 -13.78 16.14 -20.89
CA LYS A 20 -13.86 15.56 -19.56
C LYS A 20 -12.81 14.46 -19.53
N PRO A 21 -11.87 14.45 -18.56
CA PRO A 21 -10.98 13.33 -18.44
C PRO A 21 -11.87 12.07 -18.34
N VAL A 22 -11.60 11.08 -19.19
CA VAL A 22 -12.29 9.78 -19.11
C VAL A 22 -11.96 9.22 -17.74
N THR A 23 -12.87 9.39 -16.79
CA THR A 23 -12.78 8.74 -15.48
C THR A 23 -13.08 7.29 -15.72
N GLN A 24 -12.06 6.45 -15.62
CA GLN A 24 -12.25 5.01 -15.68
C GLN A 24 -13.14 4.61 -14.50
N GLU A 25 -14.28 3.96 -14.81
CA GLU A 25 -15.17 3.43 -13.78
C GLU A 25 -14.71 2.04 -13.37
N PRO A 26 -14.89 1.66 -12.09
CA PRO A 26 -14.58 0.31 -11.63
C PRO A 26 -15.54 -0.71 -12.28
N LEU A 27 -15.02 -1.90 -12.58
CA LEU A 27 -15.85 -3.03 -13.07
C LEU A 27 -16.84 -3.48 -11.99
N GLN A 28 -16.37 -3.52 -10.75
CA GLN A 28 -17.16 -3.91 -9.59
C GLN A 28 -16.72 -3.07 -8.38
N ARG A 29 -17.65 -2.89 -7.44
CA ARG A 29 -17.42 -2.18 -6.18
C ARG A 29 -18.16 -2.90 -5.05
N TRP A 30 -17.43 -3.17 -3.98
CA TRP A 30 -17.96 -3.78 -2.77
C TRP A 30 -17.75 -2.85 -1.58
N GLN A 31 -18.79 -2.56 -0.84
CA GLN A 31 -18.71 -1.75 0.36
C GLN A 31 -18.42 -2.65 1.57
N GLN A 32 -17.19 -2.61 2.07
CA GLN A 32 -16.77 -3.39 3.24
C GLN A 32 -16.84 -2.60 4.54
N SER A 33 -16.89 -1.26 4.45
CA SER A 33 -17.12 -0.39 5.60
C SER A 33 -17.96 0.82 5.19
N VAL A 34 -19.08 1.03 5.87
CA VAL A 34 -20.02 2.13 5.59
C VAL A 34 -19.43 3.48 5.97
N GLU A 35 -18.70 3.54 7.09
CA GLU A 35 -18.16 4.80 7.61
C GLU A 35 -16.73 5.10 7.13
N GLY A 36 -16.20 4.25 6.26
CA GLY A 36 -14.82 4.29 5.80
C GLY A 36 -13.89 3.42 6.62
N ALA A 37 -12.67 3.28 6.15
CA ALA A 37 -11.63 2.44 6.73
C ALA A 37 -10.46 3.27 7.26
N TYR A 38 -9.76 2.75 8.28
CA TYR A 38 -8.52 3.31 8.82
C TYR A 38 -7.28 2.59 8.31
N ALA A 39 -7.43 1.32 7.99
CA ALA A 39 -6.45 0.49 7.31
C ALA A 39 -7.17 -0.57 6.49
N GLY A 40 -6.50 -1.09 5.49
CA GLY A 40 -7.01 -2.19 4.67
C GLY A 40 -5.91 -2.83 3.86
N GLN A 41 -5.97 -4.16 3.74
CA GLN A 41 -5.02 -4.94 2.95
C GLN A 41 -5.75 -5.97 2.12
N ILE A 42 -5.27 -6.21 0.90
CA ILE A 42 -5.73 -7.25 -0.01
C ILE A 42 -4.62 -8.30 -0.11
N SER A 43 -4.97 -9.57 -0.05
CA SER A 43 -4.02 -10.68 -0.22
C SER A 43 -3.36 -10.67 -1.60
N SER A 44 -2.19 -11.30 -1.74
CA SER A 44 -1.42 -11.33 -2.99
C SER A 44 -2.17 -12.01 -4.13
N ASP A 45 -2.98 -13.01 -3.80
CA ASP A 45 -3.85 -13.75 -4.71
C ASP A 45 -5.20 -13.06 -4.99
N ALA A 46 -5.42 -11.88 -4.41
CA ALA A 46 -6.65 -11.11 -4.55
C ALA A 46 -7.93 -11.81 -4.06
N GLN A 47 -7.81 -12.85 -3.22
CA GLN A 47 -8.96 -13.62 -2.73
C GLN A 47 -9.53 -13.09 -1.42
N PHE A 48 -8.70 -12.45 -0.59
CA PHE A 48 -9.09 -11.96 0.72
C PHE A 48 -8.80 -10.47 0.88
N SER A 49 -9.61 -9.81 1.70
CA SER A 49 -9.29 -8.48 2.22
C SER A 49 -9.52 -8.42 3.72
N VAL A 50 -8.72 -7.60 4.39
CA VAL A 50 -8.85 -7.28 5.81
C VAL A 50 -9.01 -5.78 5.94
N VAL A 51 -10.05 -5.34 6.66
CA VAL A 51 -10.42 -3.93 6.81
C VAL A 51 -10.58 -3.58 8.27
N SER A 52 -9.95 -2.48 8.67
CA SER A 52 -10.14 -1.87 9.99
C SER A 52 -11.12 -0.70 9.89
N SER A 53 -12.17 -0.72 10.70
CA SER A 53 -13.16 0.36 10.80
C SER A 53 -13.52 0.67 12.25
N ILE A 54 -14.04 1.88 12.53
CA ILE A 54 -14.37 2.32 13.89
C ILE A 54 -15.42 1.39 14.53
N HIS A 55 -16.50 1.08 13.82
CA HIS A 55 -17.68 0.43 14.42
C HIS A 55 -17.65 -1.08 14.35
N HIS A 56 -16.84 -1.64 13.46
CA HIS A 56 -16.81 -3.10 13.21
C HIS A 56 -15.48 -3.75 13.54
N GLY A 57 -14.51 -2.99 14.08
CA GLY A 57 -13.17 -3.51 14.35
C GLY A 57 -12.48 -3.97 13.06
N LEU A 58 -11.90 -5.16 13.11
CA LEU A 58 -11.27 -5.83 11.96
C LEU A 58 -12.25 -6.80 11.31
N SER A 59 -12.57 -6.60 10.06
CA SER A 59 -13.38 -7.52 9.25
C SER A 59 -12.54 -8.17 8.17
N VAL A 60 -12.69 -9.49 8.03
CA VAL A 60 -12.05 -10.31 7.00
C VAL A 60 -13.09 -10.74 6.00
N TRP A 61 -12.81 -10.58 4.72
CA TRP A 61 -13.73 -10.85 3.62
C TRP A 61 -13.14 -11.81 2.61
N ASP A 62 -13.96 -12.74 2.13
CA ASP A 62 -13.76 -13.50 0.90
C ASP A 62 -14.22 -12.64 -0.27
N LEU A 63 -13.31 -12.24 -1.13
CA LEU A 63 -13.58 -11.33 -2.26
C LEU A 63 -14.30 -12.03 -3.42
N ASN A 64 -14.15 -13.35 -3.55
CA ASN A 64 -14.82 -14.11 -4.61
C ASN A 64 -16.32 -14.23 -4.33
N LYS A 65 -16.68 -14.44 -3.06
CA LYS A 65 -18.08 -14.59 -2.61
C LYS A 65 -18.69 -13.27 -2.16
N ASN A 66 -17.87 -12.25 -1.92
CA ASN A 66 -18.24 -11.01 -1.24
C ASN A 66 -18.90 -11.27 0.12
N GLU A 67 -18.32 -12.18 0.88
CA GLU A 67 -18.84 -12.58 2.19
C GLU A 67 -17.82 -12.24 3.27
N ARG A 68 -18.32 -11.76 4.42
CA ARG A 68 -17.50 -11.56 5.60
C ARG A 68 -17.28 -12.87 6.33
N LEU A 69 -15.99 -13.30 6.41
CA LEU A 69 -15.58 -14.54 7.05
C LEU A 69 -15.45 -14.38 8.56
N TYR A 70 -14.74 -13.34 8.99
CA TYR A 70 -14.42 -13.11 10.40
C TYR A 70 -14.63 -11.66 10.79
N ASN A 71 -14.88 -11.47 12.08
CA ASN A 71 -14.81 -10.18 12.73
C ASN A 71 -13.87 -10.32 13.95
N TRP A 72 -12.70 -9.70 13.85
CA TRP A 72 -11.68 -9.79 14.89
C TRP A 72 -11.69 -8.56 15.78
N ALA A 73 -11.42 -8.76 17.06
CA ALA A 73 -11.14 -7.69 18.01
C ALA A 73 -9.72 -7.85 18.51
N GLN A 74 -8.87 -6.85 18.28
CA GLN A 74 -7.47 -6.90 18.73
C GLN A 74 -7.37 -6.82 20.26
N GLU A 75 -8.31 -6.13 20.92
CA GLU A 75 -8.47 -6.10 22.37
C GLU A 75 -9.95 -6.27 22.74
N GLN A 76 -10.24 -7.20 23.65
CA GLN A 76 -11.61 -7.53 24.01
C GLN A 76 -12.37 -6.44 24.77
N ASN A 77 -11.67 -5.51 25.44
CA ASN A 77 -12.25 -4.52 26.36
C ASN A 77 -11.81 -3.08 26.13
N SER A 78 -11.23 -2.75 25.00
CA SER A 78 -10.71 -1.41 24.73
C SER A 78 -11.57 -0.67 23.71
N SER A 79 -11.92 0.59 24.02
CA SER A 79 -12.46 1.54 23.05
C SER A 79 -11.46 1.85 21.91
N ASP A 80 -10.21 1.43 22.04
CA ASP A 80 -9.09 1.67 21.14
C ASP A 80 -8.73 0.46 20.27
N ASN A 81 -9.73 -0.30 19.80
CA ASN A 81 -9.54 -1.37 18.82
C ASN A 81 -9.16 -0.86 17.41
N LEU A 82 -8.66 0.37 17.32
CA LEU A 82 -8.32 0.99 16.05
C LEU A 82 -6.99 0.44 15.51
N VAL A 83 -7.07 -0.48 14.57
CA VAL A 83 -5.91 -0.98 13.84
C VAL A 83 -5.54 -0.01 12.72
N LEU A 84 -4.25 0.36 12.67
CA LEU A 84 -3.70 1.35 11.76
C LEU A 84 -2.77 0.76 10.69
N ALA A 85 -2.27 -0.45 10.92
CA ALA A 85 -1.45 -1.18 9.98
C ALA A 85 -1.91 -2.64 9.90
N ILE A 86 -1.98 -3.16 8.68
CA ILE A 86 -2.39 -4.53 8.37
C ILE A 86 -1.43 -5.03 7.30
N ASP A 87 -0.90 -6.24 7.49
CA ASP A 87 -0.19 -6.95 6.45
C ASP A 87 -0.64 -8.40 6.38
N ILE A 88 -0.75 -8.94 5.16
CA ILE A 88 -1.14 -10.32 4.87
C ILE A 88 0.07 -11.02 4.27
N SER A 89 0.42 -12.19 4.81
CA SER A 89 1.50 -13.01 4.26
C SER A 89 1.27 -13.31 2.77
N ASP A 90 2.35 -13.39 1.97
CA ASP A 90 2.25 -13.54 0.51
C ASP A 90 1.47 -14.80 0.09
N ASN A 91 1.52 -15.87 0.90
CA ASN A 91 0.74 -17.09 0.71
C ASN A 91 -0.67 -17.06 1.33
N ALA A 92 -1.14 -15.90 1.77
CA ALA A 92 -2.45 -15.68 2.39
C ALA A 92 -2.77 -16.63 3.57
N SER A 93 -1.75 -17.08 4.32
CA SER A 93 -1.96 -17.97 5.47
C SER A 93 -2.20 -17.20 6.78
N HIS A 94 -1.55 -16.04 6.95
CA HIS A 94 -1.57 -15.27 8.19
C HIS A 94 -1.76 -13.78 7.94
N VAL A 95 -2.27 -13.09 8.96
CA VAL A 95 -2.45 -11.65 8.97
C VAL A 95 -1.78 -11.07 10.21
N LEU A 96 -0.98 -10.04 10.02
CA LEU A 96 -0.42 -9.22 11.08
C LEU A 96 -1.18 -7.91 11.14
N THR A 97 -1.62 -7.54 12.34
CA THR A 97 -2.35 -6.29 12.60
C THR A 97 -1.68 -5.50 13.70
N ALA A 98 -1.67 -4.19 13.59
CA ALA A 98 -1.09 -3.33 14.63
C ALA A 98 -1.89 -2.04 14.82
N ASN A 99 -1.98 -1.61 16.08
CA ASN A 99 -2.26 -0.25 16.47
C ASN A 99 -0.94 0.48 16.83
N ARG A 100 -0.99 1.57 17.55
CA ARG A 100 0.23 2.33 17.91
C ARG A 100 1.16 1.60 18.88
N SER A 101 0.64 0.73 19.73
CA SER A 101 1.38 0.09 20.82
C SER A 101 1.29 -1.42 20.87
N ASN A 102 0.36 -2.02 20.12
CA ASN A 102 0.12 -3.45 20.15
C ASN A 102 0.07 -4.03 18.74
N PHE A 103 0.44 -5.31 18.59
CA PHE A 103 0.27 -6.04 17.36
C PHE A 103 -0.21 -7.47 17.65
N ALA A 104 -0.96 -8.03 16.71
CA ALA A 104 -1.54 -9.38 16.82
C ALA A 104 -1.31 -10.17 15.53
N LEU A 105 -1.06 -11.47 15.70
CA LEU A 105 -0.94 -12.45 14.62
C LEU A 105 -2.22 -13.29 14.56
N TRP A 106 -2.75 -13.45 13.35
CA TRP A 106 -3.97 -14.19 13.09
C TRP A 106 -3.73 -15.23 12.02
N ASN A 107 -4.27 -16.41 12.21
CA ASN A 107 -4.34 -17.44 11.18
C ASN A 107 -5.57 -17.17 10.30
N LEU A 108 -5.38 -16.95 9.01
CA LEU A 108 -6.46 -16.56 8.11
C LEU A 108 -7.42 -17.73 7.82
N GLN A 109 -6.92 -18.96 7.82
CA GLN A 109 -7.74 -20.15 7.54
C GLN A 109 -8.67 -20.51 8.71
N SER A 110 -8.16 -20.47 9.94
CA SER A 110 -8.94 -20.80 11.14
C SER A 110 -9.68 -19.62 11.75
N GLY A 111 -9.30 -18.38 11.40
CA GLY A 111 -9.80 -17.15 12.00
C GLY A 111 -9.33 -16.90 13.43
N LYS A 112 -8.38 -17.70 13.95
CA LYS A 112 -7.94 -17.61 15.34
C LYS A 112 -6.71 -16.72 15.50
N SER A 113 -6.61 -16.05 16.67
CA SER A 113 -5.39 -15.35 17.08
C SER A 113 -4.33 -16.36 17.49
N GLU A 114 -3.11 -16.18 17.01
CA GLU A 114 -1.92 -17.00 17.35
C GLU A 114 -0.93 -16.24 18.23
N GLY A 115 -1.15 -14.93 18.45
CA GLY A 115 -0.33 -14.15 19.34
C GLY A 115 -0.75 -12.70 19.43
N TYR A 116 -0.41 -12.10 20.58
CA TYR A 116 -0.64 -10.68 20.87
C TYR A 116 0.53 -10.15 21.67
N TRP A 117 1.07 -9.00 21.24
CA TRP A 117 2.27 -8.42 21.85
C TRP A 117 2.10 -6.91 22.02
N GLN A 118 2.76 -6.38 23.06
CA GLN A 118 2.80 -4.97 23.35
C GLN A 118 4.20 -4.38 23.14
N VAL A 119 4.26 -3.20 22.53
CA VAL A 119 5.46 -2.36 22.40
C VAL A 119 5.34 -1.19 23.39
N ARG A 120 6.28 -1.07 24.34
CA ARG A 120 6.16 -0.10 25.44
C ARG A 120 6.93 1.21 25.23
N GLU A 121 8.02 1.19 24.47
CA GLU A 121 8.98 2.30 24.41
C GLU A 121 8.83 3.23 23.22
N SER A 122 7.97 2.89 22.27
CA SER A 122 7.81 3.65 21.03
C SER A 122 6.54 3.25 20.32
N HIS A 123 6.10 4.07 19.36
CA HIS A 123 4.92 3.75 18.55
C HIS A 123 5.27 2.94 17.33
N ILE A 124 4.43 1.94 17.02
CA ILE A 124 4.47 1.18 15.76
C ILE A 124 4.06 2.11 14.62
N ARG A 125 4.79 2.04 13.52
CA ARG A 125 4.59 2.87 12.32
C ARG A 125 4.15 2.06 11.11
N ASP A 126 4.78 0.91 10.90
CA ASP A 126 4.49 -0.02 9.81
C ASP A 126 4.93 -1.42 10.23
N ILE A 127 4.35 -2.44 9.60
CA ILE A 127 4.57 -3.86 9.90
C ILE A 127 4.71 -4.65 8.60
N ALA A 128 5.41 -5.78 8.68
CA ALA A 128 5.43 -6.78 7.61
C ALA A 128 5.49 -8.19 8.18
N ILE A 129 4.99 -9.17 7.42
CA ILE A 129 4.90 -10.58 7.83
C ILE A 129 5.48 -11.51 6.74
N SER A 130 6.19 -12.55 7.17
CA SER A 130 6.62 -13.63 6.28
C SER A 130 5.53 -14.69 6.06
N ASN A 131 5.73 -15.55 5.07
CA ASN A 131 4.87 -16.72 4.88
C ASN A 131 4.86 -17.62 6.12
N GLY A 132 3.68 -18.16 6.42
CA GLY A 132 3.47 -19.00 7.59
C GLY A 132 3.51 -18.26 8.93
N GLY A 133 3.58 -16.92 8.95
CA GLY A 133 3.59 -16.16 10.19
C GLY A 133 4.86 -16.28 11.03
N ASN A 134 5.91 -16.96 10.53
CA ASN A 134 7.10 -17.31 11.32
C ASN A 134 7.96 -16.11 11.73
N TYR A 135 7.96 -15.05 10.88
CA TYR A 135 8.74 -13.84 11.11
C TYR A 135 7.87 -12.60 10.97
N LEU A 136 8.01 -11.70 11.94
CA LEU A 136 7.31 -10.41 11.96
C LEU A 136 8.33 -9.28 11.96
N LEU A 137 8.01 -8.21 11.24
CA LEU A 137 8.83 -7.01 11.17
C LEU A 137 8.03 -5.80 11.66
N ILE A 138 8.59 -5.06 12.61
CA ILE A 138 7.93 -3.95 13.29
C ILE A 138 8.79 -2.69 13.15
N GLY A 139 8.36 -1.74 12.35
CA GLY A 139 9.00 -0.42 12.24
C GLY A 139 8.47 0.53 13.30
N LYS A 140 9.36 1.20 14.04
CA LYS A 140 9.02 2.05 15.18
C LYS A 140 9.31 3.54 14.94
N SER A 141 8.64 4.39 15.71
CA SER A 141 8.80 5.84 15.62
C SER A 141 10.13 6.37 16.16
N ASN A 142 10.89 5.57 16.88
CA ASN A 142 12.23 5.91 17.37
C ASN A 142 13.38 5.51 16.41
N GLY A 143 13.06 5.04 15.20
CA GLY A 143 14.05 4.61 14.21
C GLY A 143 14.47 3.14 14.32
N THR A 144 14.01 2.40 15.31
CA THR A 144 14.32 0.98 15.44
C THR A 144 13.38 0.14 14.55
N VAL A 145 13.91 -0.87 13.89
CA VAL A 145 13.12 -1.94 13.26
C VAL A 145 13.36 -3.23 14.03
N VAL A 146 12.31 -3.87 14.51
CA VAL A 146 12.40 -5.13 15.27
C VAL A 146 11.98 -6.29 14.38
N HIS A 147 12.85 -7.26 14.21
CA HIS A 147 12.53 -8.55 13.57
C HIS A 147 12.28 -9.59 14.66
N VAL A 148 11.12 -10.22 14.64
CA VAL A 148 10.69 -11.22 15.62
C VAL A 148 10.59 -12.58 14.94
N THR A 149 11.23 -13.61 15.55
CA THR A 149 11.00 -15.02 15.20
C THR A 149 9.94 -15.55 16.17
N VAL A 150 8.76 -15.89 15.67
CA VAL A 150 7.57 -16.19 16.49
C VAL A 150 7.81 -17.40 17.38
N ASP A 151 8.27 -18.52 16.81
CA ASP A 151 8.44 -19.79 17.54
C ASP A 151 9.42 -19.72 18.71
N THR A 152 10.50 -18.93 18.55
CA THR A 152 11.57 -18.86 19.56
C THR A 152 11.48 -17.61 20.43
N GLY A 153 10.65 -16.66 20.05
CA GLY A 153 10.60 -15.35 20.68
C GLY A 153 11.86 -14.49 20.46
N ARG A 154 12.79 -14.93 19.58
CA ARG A 154 14.02 -14.18 19.29
C ARG A 154 13.66 -12.84 18.66
N ARG A 155 14.28 -11.78 19.18
CA ARG A 155 14.17 -10.42 18.66
C ARG A 155 15.54 -9.94 18.19
N LEU A 156 15.59 -9.37 16.99
CA LEU A 156 16.75 -8.65 16.48
C LEU A 156 16.32 -7.21 16.23
N GLU A 157 17.06 -6.26 16.79
CA GLU A 157 16.83 -4.84 16.57
C GLU A 157 17.82 -4.33 15.53
N PHE A 158 17.28 -3.81 14.42
CA PHE A 158 18.04 -3.09 13.42
C PHE A 158 18.07 -1.60 13.79
N LEU A 159 19.26 -1.08 14.05
CA LEU A 159 19.53 0.29 14.55
C LEU A 159 20.16 1.20 13.48
N GLY A 160 19.97 0.88 12.19
CA GLY A 160 20.58 1.64 11.09
C GLY A 160 19.98 3.03 10.88
N HIS A 161 18.71 3.24 11.23
CA HIS A 161 18.02 4.51 11.09
C HIS A 161 18.26 5.45 12.26
N LYS A 162 18.42 6.75 11.95
CA LYS A 162 18.61 7.82 12.95
C LYS A 162 17.31 8.53 13.32
N GLU A 163 16.26 8.32 12.53
CA GLU A 163 14.95 8.94 12.73
C GLU A 163 13.84 7.93 12.49
N LYS A 164 12.59 8.35 12.74
CA LYS A 164 11.42 7.47 12.69
C LYS A 164 11.31 6.71 11.37
N ILE A 165 10.88 5.46 11.50
CA ILE A 165 10.51 4.60 10.36
C ILE A 165 9.16 5.05 9.81
N ASN A 166 9.02 5.03 8.48
CA ASN A 166 7.75 5.30 7.81
C ASN A 166 7.18 4.05 7.14
N SER A 167 8.03 3.17 6.63
CA SER A 167 7.60 1.95 5.94
C SER A 167 8.64 0.85 6.09
N VAL A 168 8.15 -0.37 6.21
CA VAL A 168 8.94 -1.61 6.21
C VAL A 168 8.32 -2.63 5.30
N ASP A 169 9.13 -3.56 4.79
CA ASP A 169 8.67 -4.74 4.07
C ASP A 169 9.70 -5.87 4.20
N MET A 170 9.29 -7.11 3.94
CA MET A 170 10.13 -8.30 4.14
C MET A 170 9.82 -9.34 3.06
N LEU A 171 10.86 -10.03 2.57
CA LEU A 171 10.64 -11.16 1.67
C LEU A 171 9.81 -12.25 2.34
N PRO A 172 9.01 -13.04 1.58
CA PRO A 172 8.14 -14.09 2.11
C PRO A 172 8.87 -15.15 2.95
N ASN A 173 10.16 -15.34 2.70
CA ASN A 173 10.99 -16.28 3.49
C ASN A 173 11.55 -15.66 4.80
N GLY A 174 11.28 -14.40 5.06
CA GLY A 174 11.72 -13.68 6.26
C GLY A 174 13.20 -13.31 6.33
N ARG A 175 14.02 -13.56 5.28
CA ARG A 175 15.48 -13.42 5.34
C ARG A 175 16.03 -12.03 4.97
N VAL A 176 15.29 -11.29 4.18
CA VAL A 176 15.68 -9.95 3.74
C VAL A 176 14.56 -9.01 4.07
N ALA A 177 14.89 -7.89 4.69
CA ALA A 177 13.97 -6.82 4.98
C ALA A 177 14.42 -5.53 4.30
N ILE A 178 13.46 -4.65 4.04
CA ILE A 178 13.69 -3.27 3.64
C ILE A 178 12.99 -2.35 4.63
N SER A 179 13.64 -1.25 4.98
CA SER A 179 13.08 -0.22 5.86
C SER A 179 13.41 1.18 5.33
N GLY A 180 12.46 2.10 5.42
CA GLY A 180 12.62 3.48 5.00
C GLY A 180 12.21 4.45 6.09
N GLY A 181 12.98 5.50 6.29
CA GLY A 181 12.81 6.42 7.41
C GLY A 181 12.87 7.91 7.05
N ASN A 182 12.68 8.73 8.05
CA ASN A 182 12.79 10.19 7.95
C ASN A 182 14.23 10.67 7.75
N ASP A 183 15.22 9.82 8.01
CA ASP A 183 16.64 10.06 7.78
C ASP A 183 17.06 10.00 6.31
N PHE A 184 16.07 10.02 5.40
CA PHE A 184 16.23 10.05 3.94
C PHE A 184 16.86 8.78 3.35
N THR A 185 16.86 7.70 4.13
CA THR A 185 17.51 6.46 3.72
C THR A 185 16.52 5.30 3.67
N ALA A 186 16.67 4.44 2.68
CA ALA A 186 16.12 3.09 2.69
C ALA A 186 17.27 2.08 2.81
N TYR A 187 17.17 1.17 3.77
CA TYR A 187 18.11 0.08 3.98
C TYR A 187 17.51 -1.25 3.58
N VAL A 188 18.25 -2.04 2.80
CA VAL A 188 18.02 -3.47 2.61
C VAL A 188 19.00 -4.20 3.49
N TRP A 189 18.53 -5.13 4.33
CA TRP A 189 19.35 -5.78 5.32
C TRP A 189 18.96 -7.24 5.55
N ASP A 190 19.94 -8.06 5.98
CA ASP A 190 19.76 -9.46 6.33
C ASP A 190 19.18 -9.58 7.74
N THR A 191 18.05 -10.24 7.89
CA THR A 191 17.30 -10.32 9.15
C THR A 191 17.91 -11.27 10.17
N LYS A 192 18.82 -12.16 9.75
CA LYS A 192 19.51 -13.09 10.66
C LYS A 192 20.67 -12.40 11.36
N SER A 193 21.45 -11.60 10.62
CA SER A 193 22.66 -10.94 11.11
C SER A 193 22.47 -9.47 11.48
N GLY A 194 21.44 -8.80 10.93
CA GLY A 194 21.27 -7.36 11.02
C GLY A 194 22.21 -6.57 10.10
N GLN A 195 22.95 -7.24 9.21
CA GLN A 195 23.89 -6.57 8.32
C GLN A 195 23.17 -5.86 7.18
N VAL A 196 23.58 -4.61 6.89
CA VAL A 196 23.12 -3.85 5.73
C VAL A 196 23.69 -4.46 4.46
N VAL A 197 22.79 -4.82 3.54
CA VAL A 197 23.13 -5.31 2.19
C VAL A 197 23.23 -4.13 1.23
N TYR A 198 22.24 -3.23 1.26
CA TYR A 198 22.21 -2.02 0.44
C TYR A 198 21.68 -0.83 1.23
N GLN A 199 22.20 0.35 0.89
CA GLN A 199 21.74 1.65 1.37
C GLN A 199 21.35 2.51 0.18
N PHE A 200 20.08 2.95 0.15
CA PHE A 200 19.54 3.81 -0.90
C PHE A 200 19.21 5.18 -0.32
N ASN A 201 19.97 6.20 -0.76
CA ASN A 201 19.79 7.57 -0.29
C ASN A 201 18.78 8.31 -1.16
N HIS A 202 17.93 9.09 -0.51
CA HIS A 202 16.92 9.95 -1.11
C HIS A 202 17.17 11.42 -0.79
N SER A 203 16.52 12.32 -1.53
CA SER A 203 16.61 13.77 -1.29
C SER A 203 15.64 14.25 -0.19
N SER A 204 14.74 13.38 0.26
CA SER A 204 13.75 13.66 1.32
C SER A 204 13.42 12.37 2.06
N ARG A 205 12.58 12.49 3.12
CA ARG A 205 12.15 11.34 3.92
C ARG A 205 11.57 10.23 3.04
N VAL A 206 12.06 9.01 3.24
CA VAL A 206 11.50 7.83 2.56
C VAL A 206 10.11 7.56 3.13
N SER A 207 9.11 7.58 2.29
CA SER A 207 7.70 7.46 2.68
C SER A 207 7.13 6.06 2.46
N LYS A 208 7.65 5.34 1.45
CA LYS A 208 7.21 3.97 1.15
C LYS A 208 8.36 3.14 0.59
N VAL A 209 8.43 1.90 1.06
CA VAL A 209 9.32 0.86 0.53
C VAL A 209 8.51 -0.40 0.23
N ALA A 210 9.00 -1.24 -0.68
CA ALA A 210 8.44 -2.56 -0.96
C ALA A 210 9.50 -3.48 -1.57
N LEU A 211 9.36 -4.78 -1.34
CA LEU A 211 10.14 -5.84 -1.97
C LEU A 211 9.28 -6.62 -2.96
N ASP A 212 9.87 -7.03 -4.07
CA ASP A 212 9.27 -8.04 -4.93
C ASP A 212 9.30 -9.39 -4.18
N PRO A 213 8.16 -10.09 -4.00
CA PRO A 213 8.12 -11.36 -3.26
C PRO A 213 9.06 -12.43 -3.79
N ARG A 214 9.47 -12.34 -5.06
CA ARG A 214 10.45 -13.25 -5.68
C ARG A 214 11.91 -12.80 -5.47
N GLY A 215 12.13 -11.69 -4.76
CA GLY A 215 13.48 -11.20 -4.44
C GLY A 215 14.24 -10.62 -5.62
N ARG A 216 13.56 -10.19 -6.69
CA ARG A 216 14.20 -9.57 -7.88
C ARG A 216 14.46 -8.09 -7.68
N TYR A 217 13.51 -7.38 -7.08
CA TYR A 217 13.45 -5.94 -7.03
C TYR A 217 13.15 -5.39 -5.64
N ALA A 218 13.63 -4.17 -5.39
CA ALA A 218 13.17 -3.32 -4.32
C ALA A 218 12.59 -2.02 -4.89
N PHE A 219 11.63 -1.46 -4.18
CA PHE A 219 11.07 -0.14 -4.44
C PHE A 219 11.33 0.76 -3.26
N SER A 220 11.69 2.02 -3.52
CA SER A 220 11.75 3.06 -2.50
C SER A 220 11.29 4.40 -3.06
N ALA A 221 10.49 5.13 -2.29
CA ALA A 221 9.97 6.43 -2.68
C ALA A 221 10.06 7.44 -1.54
N ASP A 222 10.43 8.67 -1.88
CA ASP A 222 10.44 9.77 -0.93
C ASP A 222 9.14 10.60 -0.96
N SER A 223 9.00 11.50 -0.01
CA SER A 223 7.79 12.34 0.12
C SER A 223 7.78 13.54 -0.84
N MET A 224 8.83 13.75 -1.65
CA MET A 224 8.90 14.85 -2.61
C MET A 224 8.43 14.40 -4.00
N LYS A 225 9.20 13.62 -4.70
CA LYS A 225 8.86 13.11 -6.04
C LYS A 225 9.69 11.92 -6.50
N SER A 226 10.72 11.51 -5.75
CA SER A 226 11.62 10.46 -6.20
C SER A 226 11.04 9.10 -5.83
N ALA A 227 10.93 8.24 -6.83
CA ALA A 227 10.53 6.86 -6.66
C ALA A 227 11.38 5.98 -7.58
N TYR A 228 12.07 5.00 -7.00
CA TYR A 228 13.07 4.20 -7.67
C TYR A 228 12.78 2.72 -7.56
N ILE A 229 13.15 1.99 -8.62
CA ILE A 229 13.17 0.53 -8.67
C ILE A 229 14.62 0.09 -8.73
N TRP A 230 14.99 -0.82 -7.83
CA TRP A 230 16.35 -1.32 -7.63
C TRP A 230 16.40 -2.82 -7.92
N ASP A 231 17.48 -3.27 -8.51
CA ASP A 231 17.83 -4.68 -8.66
C ASP A 231 18.41 -5.21 -7.35
N LEU A 232 17.75 -6.16 -6.71
CA LEU A 232 18.21 -6.72 -5.43
C LEU A 232 19.46 -7.60 -5.53
N LYS A 233 19.81 -8.07 -6.73
CA LYS A 233 21.02 -8.85 -6.93
C LYS A 233 22.27 -7.97 -6.96
N THR A 234 22.15 -6.76 -7.51
CA THR A 234 23.29 -5.87 -7.77
C THR A 234 23.27 -4.58 -6.94
N GLY A 235 22.13 -4.23 -6.34
CA GLY A 235 21.93 -2.94 -5.66
C GLY A 235 21.82 -1.75 -6.61
N LYS A 236 21.84 -1.97 -7.93
CA LYS A 236 21.78 -0.88 -8.92
C LYS A 236 20.35 -0.45 -9.21
N ARG A 237 20.19 0.85 -9.47
CA ARG A 237 18.90 1.39 -9.90
C ARG A 237 18.59 0.93 -11.32
N ILE A 238 17.42 0.28 -11.50
CA ILE A 238 16.88 -0.13 -12.80
C ILE A 238 16.22 1.06 -13.46
N SER A 239 15.26 1.69 -12.75
CA SER A 239 14.48 2.80 -13.29
C SER A 239 14.02 3.75 -12.19
N SER A 240 13.52 4.91 -12.61
CA SER A 240 12.78 5.84 -11.77
C SER A 240 11.41 6.08 -12.35
N LEU A 241 10.38 6.14 -11.51
CA LEU A 241 9.02 6.38 -11.96
C LEU A 241 8.89 7.77 -12.58
N GLN A 242 8.43 7.81 -13.85
CA GLN A 242 8.36 9.03 -14.63
C GLN A 242 7.01 9.74 -14.44
N GLY A 243 7.02 11.08 -14.36
CA GLY A 243 5.80 11.87 -14.25
C GLY A 243 5.11 11.78 -12.88
N THR A 244 5.84 11.41 -11.84
CA THR A 244 5.41 11.58 -10.45
C THR A 244 5.29 13.07 -10.14
N LYS A 245 4.21 13.46 -9.46
CA LYS A 245 4.04 14.85 -9.03
C LYS A 245 4.78 15.12 -7.72
N ARG A 246 5.18 16.36 -7.51
CA ARG A 246 5.71 16.80 -6.22
C ARG A 246 4.68 16.51 -5.12
N HIS A 247 5.12 15.93 -4.01
CA HIS A 247 4.28 15.50 -2.88
C HIS A 247 3.26 14.39 -3.22
N GLU A 248 3.48 13.62 -4.28
CA GLU A 248 2.72 12.39 -4.53
C GLU A 248 3.24 11.29 -3.58
N VAL A 249 2.61 11.16 -2.42
CA VAL A 249 2.99 10.18 -1.41
C VAL A 249 2.33 8.85 -1.75
N PHE A 250 3.13 7.83 -2.00
CA PHE A 250 2.66 6.46 -2.20
C PHE A 250 2.28 5.84 -0.85
N SER A 251 1.11 5.23 -0.81
CA SER A 251 0.57 4.53 0.37
C SER A 251 0.61 3.02 0.22
N SER A 252 0.56 2.51 -1.02
CA SER A 252 0.64 1.08 -1.33
C SER A 252 1.43 0.83 -2.61
N VAL A 253 2.09 -0.33 -2.65
CA VAL A 253 2.93 -0.76 -3.78
C VAL A 253 2.84 -2.27 -3.93
N ARG A 254 2.73 -2.77 -5.16
CA ARG A 254 2.77 -4.20 -5.46
C ARG A 254 3.46 -4.48 -6.79
N PHE A 255 4.39 -5.42 -6.78
CA PHE A 255 5.02 -5.95 -7.99
C PHE A 255 4.14 -7.03 -8.63
N SER A 256 4.11 -7.08 -9.95
CA SER A 256 3.46 -8.17 -10.67
C SER A 256 4.27 -9.47 -10.58
N ALA A 257 3.59 -10.60 -10.61
CA ALA A 257 4.22 -11.91 -10.53
C ALA A 257 5.24 -12.16 -11.64
N ASP A 258 5.02 -11.62 -12.86
CA ASP A 258 5.96 -11.71 -13.97
C ASP A 258 7.16 -10.75 -13.87
N GLY A 259 7.11 -9.78 -12.94
CA GLY A 259 8.17 -8.77 -12.75
C GLY A 259 8.24 -7.71 -13.83
N LYS A 260 7.16 -7.51 -14.59
CA LYS A 260 7.13 -6.49 -15.65
C LYS A 260 6.44 -5.22 -15.22
N LYS A 261 5.47 -5.32 -14.30
CA LYS A 261 4.62 -4.20 -13.88
C LYS A 261 4.73 -3.95 -12.38
N LEU A 262 4.60 -2.69 -12.01
CA LEU A 262 4.43 -2.23 -10.64
C LEU A 262 3.10 -1.49 -10.55
N ILE A 263 2.32 -1.75 -9.49
CA ILE A 263 1.16 -0.93 -9.15
C ILE A 263 1.51 -0.07 -7.95
N THR A 264 1.05 1.17 -7.96
CA THR A 264 1.13 2.07 -6.82
C THR A 264 -0.22 2.68 -6.51
N GLY A 265 -0.56 2.74 -5.24
CA GLY A 265 -1.64 3.56 -4.71
C GLY A 265 -1.09 4.78 -3.98
N ALA A 266 -1.81 5.88 -4.00
CA ALA A 266 -1.41 7.14 -3.36
C ALA A 266 -2.46 7.65 -2.37
N ALA A 267 -2.02 8.50 -1.45
CA ALA A 267 -2.89 9.20 -0.51
C ALA A 267 -3.88 10.17 -1.19
N THR A 268 -3.72 10.40 -2.49
CA THR A 268 -4.53 11.31 -3.32
C THR A 268 -5.54 10.57 -4.20
N ARG A 269 -6.00 9.39 -3.81
CA ARG A 269 -6.93 8.51 -4.54
C ARG A 269 -6.34 7.85 -5.78
N LYS A 270 -5.17 8.27 -6.21
CA LYS A 270 -4.59 7.85 -7.49
C LYS A 270 -4.02 6.45 -7.39
N VAL A 271 -4.35 5.63 -8.38
CA VAL A 271 -3.73 4.34 -8.66
C VAL A 271 -3.00 4.45 -9.98
N SER A 272 -1.80 3.90 -10.07
CA SER A 272 -1.01 3.91 -11.32
C SER A 272 -0.36 2.56 -11.55
N VAL A 273 -0.27 2.18 -12.82
CA VAL A 273 0.49 1.01 -13.30
C VAL A 273 1.72 1.51 -14.04
N TRP A 274 2.86 0.90 -13.75
CA TRP A 274 4.16 1.28 -14.27
C TRP A 274 4.85 0.09 -14.92
N ASP A 275 5.62 0.36 -15.97
CA ASP A 275 6.58 -0.59 -16.51
C ASP A 275 7.86 -0.54 -15.66
N ILE A 276 8.31 -1.68 -15.14
CA ILE A 276 9.44 -1.76 -14.22
C ILE A 276 10.76 -1.38 -14.91
N ALA A 277 10.97 -1.85 -16.13
CA ALA A 277 12.22 -1.65 -16.84
C ALA A 277 12.47 -0.18 -17.19
N THR A 278 11.43 0.55 -17.57
CA THR A 278 11.53 1.94 -18.05
C THR A 278 11.09 2.98 -17.04
N GLY A 279 10.32 2.60 -16.04
CA GLY A 279 9.66 3.52 -15.11
C GLY A 279 8.53 4.34 -15.74
N LYS A 280 8.10 4.03 -16.97
CA LYS A 280 7.00 4.72 -17.63
C LYS A 280 5.67 4.34 -16.99
N ARG A 281 4.79 5.34 -16.82
CA ARG A 281 3.39 5.09 -16.41
C ARG A 281 2.62 4.56 -17.60
N LEU A 282 2.05 3.35 -17.44
CA LEU A 282 1.23 2.71 -18.46
C LEU A 282 -0.22 3.17 -18.39
N SER A 283 -0.78 3.26 -17.17
CA SER A 283 -2.15 3.73 -16.94
C SER A 283 -2.31 4.32 -15.55
N HIS A 284 -3.39 5.08 -15.32
CA HIS A 284 -3.76 5.57 -14.00
C HIS A 284 -5.24 5.92 -13.94
N TRP A 285 -5.83 5.82 -12.74
CA TRP A 285 -7.21 6.22 -12.43
C TRP A 285 -7.33 6.66 -10.97
N PHE A 286 -8.52 6.98 -10.54
CA PHE A 286 -8.79 7.42 -9.19
C PHE A 286 -9.86 6.55 -8.55
N VAL A 287 -9.60 6.00 -7.37
CA VAL A 287 -10.59 5.27 -6.59
C VAL A 287 -11.76 6.17 -6.21
N THR A 288 -12.93 5.57 -6.01
CA THR A 288 -14.13 6.29 -5.62
C THR A 288 -13.97 6.94 -4.24
N PRO A 289 -14.23 8.24 -4.11
CA PRO A 289 -14.22 8.90 -2.83
C PRO A 289 -15.46 8.50 -2.00
N LYS A 290 -15.37 8.68 -0.70
CA LYS A 290 -16.58 8.63 0.14
C LYS A 290 -17.47 9.82 -0.21
N GLU A 291 -18.73 9.56 -0.54
CA GLU A 291 -19.72 10.59 -0.81
C GLU A 291 -19.95 11.45 0.45
N ALA A 292 -20.33 12.73 0.25
CA ALA A 292 -20.73 13.69 1.27
C ALA A 292 -19.65 14.41 2.10
N LYS A 293 -18.35 14.15 1.97
CA LYS A 293 -17.33 14.97 2.66
C LYS A 293 -16.40 15.68 1.68
N ARG A 294 -16.30 16.99 1.78
CA ARG A 294 -15.26 17.77 1.11
C ARG A 294 -14.13 18.10 2.09
N PRO A 295 -12.84 18.01 1.69
CA PRO A 295 -12.36 17.61 0.36
C PRO A 295 -12.58 16.13 0.08
N THR A 296 -12.87 15.77 -1.18
CA THR A 296 -13.09 14.41 -1.67
C THR A 296 -11.75 13.65 -1.72
N GLY A 297 -11.24 13.25 -0.55
CA GLY A 297 -10.02 12.47 -0.41
C GLY A 297 -10.31 11.00 -0.20
N ALA A 298 -9.41 10.14 -0.64
CA ALA A 298 -9.32 8.76 -0.19
C ALA A 298 -7.87 8.30 -0.29
N VAL A 299 -7.39 7.61 0.75
CA VAL A 299 -6.09 6.95 0.73
C VAL A 299 -6.27 5.55 0.14
N VAL A 300 -5.44 5.19 -0.83
CA VAL A 300 -5.41 3.82 -1.36
C VAL A 300 -4.55 2.98 -0.43
N TYR A 301 -5.16 2.17 0.41
CA TYR A 301 -4.44 1.38 1.41
C TYR A 301 -3.72 0.18 0.84
N SER A 302 -4.34 -0.51 -0.12
CA SER A 302 -3.75 -1.68 -0.76
C SER A 302 -4.16 -1.77 -2.23
N VAL A 303 -3.29 -2.41 -3.01
CA VAL A 303 -3.48 -2.76 -4.41
C VAL A 303 -3.08 -4.21 -4.64
N ALA A 304 -3.79 -4.92 -5.50
CA ALA A 304 -3.46 -6.29 -5.87
C ALA A 304 -3.72 -6.53 -7.36
N PHE A 305 -2.97 -7.47 -7.95
CA PHE A 305 -3.30 -8.02 -9.26
C PHE A 305 -4.38 -9.08 -9.08
N GLY A 306 -5.49 -8.93 -9.76
CA GLY A 306 -6.55 -9.91 -9.83
C GLY A 306 -6.45 -10.77 -11.08
N ASP A 307 -7.40 -11.69 -11.24
CA ASP A 307 -7.54 -12.52 -12.42
C ASP A 307 -7.98 -11.72 -13.64
N ASN A 308 -7.83 -12.32 -14.84
CA ASN A 308 -8.32 -11.77 -16.10
C ASN A 308 -7.86 -10.32 -16.39
N ASN A 309 -6.60 -10.01 -16.08
CA ASN A 309 -6.03 -8.69 -16.32
C ASN A 309 -6.77 -7.56 -15.56
N THR A 310 -7.20 -7.87 -14.33
CA THR A 310 -7.84 -6.90 -13.43
C THR A 310 -6.90 -6.48 -12.31
N LEU A 311 -7.24 -5.38 -11.66
CA LEU A 311 -6.63 -4.90 -10.43
C LEU A 311 -7.69 -4.72 -9.37
N LEU A 312 -7.33 -4.98 -8.13
CA LEU A 312 -8.13 -4.69 -6.96
C LEU A 312 -7.50 -3.57 -6.15
N THR A 313 -8.33 -2.71 -5.61
CA THR A 313 -7.91 -1.63 -4.72
C THR A 313 -8.80 -1.59 -3.50
N ILE A 314 -8.22 -1.28 -2.34
CA ILE A 314 -8.98 -0.92 -1.14
C ILE A 314 -8.58 0.46 -0.68
N SER A 315 -9.54 1.27 -0.29
CA SER A 315 -9.31 2.66 0.08
C SER A 315 -9.98 3.06 1.39
N SER A 316 -9.59 4.21 1.92
CA SER A 316 -10.20 4.78 3.12
C SER A 316 -11.67 5.15 2.95
N SER A 317 -12.21 5.09 1.73
CA SER A 317 -13.65 5.19 1.48
C SER A 317 -14.45 4.00 1.99
N GLY A 318 -13.78 2.88 2.33
CA GLY A 318 -14.41 1.62 2.76
C GLY A 318 -14.85 0.74 1.60
N TYR A 319 -14.43 1.07 0.37
CA TYR A 319 -14.70 0.27 -0.82
C TYR A 319 -13.50 -0.58 -1.21
N VAL A 320 -13.79 -1.82 -1.62
CA VAL A 320 -12.93 -2.60 -2.50
C VAL A 320 -13.46 -2.43 -3.92
N GLU A 321 -12.58 -2.15 -4.88
CA GLU A 321 -12.95 -1.88 -6.27
C GLU A 321 -12.09 -2.71 -7.22
N SER A 322 -12.72 -3.27 -8.25
CA SER A 322 -12.05 -3.99 -9.33
C SER A 322 -11.95 -3.12 -10.58
N TRP A 323 -10.79 -3.12 -11.25
CA TRP A 323 -10.46 -2.25 -12.36
C TRP A 323 -9.87 -3.04 -13.52
N PRO A 324 -10.18 -2.72 -14.79
CA PRO A 324 -9.48 -3.34 -15.92
C PRO A 324 -8.07 -2.75 -16.05
N ILE A 325 -7.09 -3.60 -16.33
CA ILE A 325 -5.77 -3.14 -16.80
C ILE A 325 -5.90 -2.87 -18.28
N THR A 326 -6.09 -1.61 -18.68
CA THR A 326 -6.03 -1.21 -20.09
C THR A 326 -4.61 -1.39 -20.62
N LYS A 327 -4.48 -1.94 -21.83
CA LYS A 327 -3.21 -2.15 -22.55
C LYS A 327 -2.58 -0.82 -22.93
#